data_b5587c0d407d4df255fb8de38459843a
#
_entry.id   b5587c0d407d4df255fb8de38459843a
#
_cell.length_a   1.000
_cell.length_b   1.000
_cell.length_c   1.000
_cell.angle_alpha   90.00
_cell.angle_beta   90.00
_cell.angle_gamma   90.00
#
_symmetry.space_group_name_H-M   'P 1'
#
loop_
_entity.id
_entity.type
_entity.pdbx_description
1 polymer ?
#
loop_
_entity_poly.entity_id
_entity_poly.type
_entity_poly.pdbx_seq_one_letter_code
_entity_poly.pdbx_strand_id
1 'polypeptide(L)'
;GDAVRLEPAQARNAAIIAGVGLRRGLGEPAVTIALATAWQESGLRNLPHGDRDSIGLFQQRPSQGWGTEAQIMDPYYAAGAFYVAMVKVDGWRTADVGDVAQAVQRSGYPDAYDKWVAKARVLAAGFTGASGATFTCAERTRSAADAAGLASYLGKTLPAADRVTRSGQATLTIDTPDAAAARFRELFASGPFDEAT
;
A
#
# COMPACT_ATOMS: atom_id res chain seq x y z
N GLY A 1 21.11 7.62 -2.12
CA GLY A 1 20.13 6.52 -2.10
C GLY A 1 19.37 6.51 -3.40
N ASP A 2 19.04 5.34 -3.90
CA ASP A 2 18.36 5.20 -5.19
C ASP A 2 16.92 5.72 -5.07
N ALA A 3 16.56 6.65 -5.96
CA ALA A 3 15.21 7.16 -6.01
C ALA A 3 14.28 6.13 -6.65
N VAL A 4 13.18 5.81 -5.97
CA VAL A 4 12.11 4.94 -6.49
C VAL A 4 11.09 5.83 -7.18
N ARG A 5 10.91 5.63 -8.49
CA ARG A 5 9.87 6.33 -9.27
C ARG A 5 8.62 5.46 -9.34
N LEU A 6 7.47 6.07 -9.12
CA LEU A 6 6.16 5.45 -9.21
C LEU A 6 5.26 6.27 -10.12
N GLU A 7 4.44 5.60 -10.89
CA GLU A 7 3.26 6.20 -11.51
C GLU A 7 2.22 6.54 -10.43
N PRO A 8 1.31 7.53 -10.65
CA PRO A 8 0.31 7.91 -9.67
C PRO A 8 -0.51 6.73 -9.13
N ALA A 9 -0.99 5.84 -10.01
CA ALA A 9 -1.74 4.65 -9.61
C ALA A 9 -0.91 3.69 -8.74
N GLN A 10 0.38 3.52 -9.05
CA GLN A 10 1.28 2.69 -8.24
C GLN A 10 1.51 3.32 -6.86
N ALA A 11 1.71 4.64 -6.80
CA ALA A 11 1.89 5.36 -5.55
C ALA A 11 0.65 5.24 -4.65
N ARG A 12 -0.55 5.39 -5.23
CA ARG A 12 -1.82 5.18 -4.54
C ARG A 12 -1.95 3.78 -3.97
N ASN A 13 -1.67 2.76 -4.78
CA ASN A 13 -1.76 1.37 -4.35
C ASN A 13 -0.74 1.03 -3.26
N ALA A 14 0.50 1.53 -3.38
CA ALA A 14 1.52 1.37 -2.36
C ALA A 14 1.09 2.01 -1.03
N ALA A 15 0.48 3.19 -1.08
CA ALA A 15 -0.05 3.87 0.08
C ALA A 15 -1.21 3.11 0.74
N ILE A 16 -2.13 2.52 -0.05
CA ILE A 16 -3.20 1.67 0.45
C ILE A 16 -2.63 0.44 1.17
N ILE A 17 -1.67 -0.24 0.55
CA ILE A 17 -1.00 -1.40 1.15
C ILE A 17 -0.39 -1.02 2.50
N ALA A 18 0.38 0.07 2.55
CA ALA A 18 1.01 0.55 3.78
C ALA A 18 -0.03 0.92 4.84
N GLY A 19 -1.06 1.67 4.47
CA GLY A 19 -2.13 2.11 5.37
C GLY A 19 -2.90 0.93 5.98
N VAL A 20 -3.24 -0.09 5.18
CA VAL A 20 -3.90 -1.30 5.70
C VAL A 20 -3.02 -2.03 6.70
N GLY A 21 -1.70 -2.13 6.46
CA GLY A 21 -0.74 -2.71 7.40
C GLY A 21 -0.68 -1.94 8.71
N LEU A 22 -0.54 -0.61 8.63
CA LEU A 22 -0.47 0.27 9.80
C LEU A 22 -1.76 0.23 10.64
N ARG A 23 -2.94 0.22 10.01
CA ARG A 23 -4.23 0.08 10.72
C ARG A 23 -4.37 -1.25 11.46
N ARG A 24 -3.65 -2.28 11.04
CA ARG A 24 -3.57 -3.59 11.69
C ARG A 24 -2.51 -3.65 12.80
N GLY A 25 -1.82 -2.53 13.09
CA GLY A 25 -0.70 -2.49 14.03
C GLY A 25 0.55 -3.19 13.53
N LEU A 26 0.66 -3.39 12.21
CA LEU A 26 1.84 -3.98 11.59
C LEU A 26 2.82 -2.87 11.21
N GLY A 27 4.08 -3.05 11.57
CA GLY A 27 5.14 -2.08 11.31
C GLY A 27 5.82 -2.24 9.94
N GLU A 28 6.93 -1.53 9.78
CA GLU A 28 7.71 -1.47 8.54
C GLU A 28 8.05 -2.85 7.93
N PRO A 29 8.45 -3.89 8.69
CA PRO A 29 8.76 -5.20 8.09
C PRO A 29 7.58 -5.78 7.32
N ALA A 30 6.37 -5.71 7.88
CA ALA A 30 5.17 -6.20 7.21
C ALA A 30 4.85 -5.42 5.93
N VAL A 31 4.96 -4.09 6.00
CA VAL A 31 4.74 -3.21 4.85
C VAL A 31 5.77 -3.49 3.76
N THR A 32 7.02 -3.73 4.13
CA THR A 32 8.09 -4.11 3.18
C THR A 32 7.76 -5.40 2.45
N ILE A 33 7.35 -6.44 3.18
CA ILE A 33 6.98 -7.74 2.59
C ILE A 33 5.82 -7.56 1.60
N ALA A 34 4.76 -6.86 2.01
CA ALA A 34 3.59 -6.66 1.17
C ALA A 34 3.90 -5.84 -0.10
N LEU A 35 4.72 -4.79 0.01
CA LEU A 35 5.14 -3.98 -1.13
C LEU A 35 6.03 -4.75 -2.09
N ALA A 36 6.99 -5.53 -1.60
CA ALA A 36 7.84 -6.39 -2.42
C ALA A 36 7.00 -7.41 -3.19
N THR A 37 6.04 -8.04 -2.51
CA THR A 37 5.12 -8.99 -3.11
C THR A 37 4.26 -8.35 -4.20
N ALA A 38 3.55 -7.28 -3.89
CA ALA A 38 2.70 -6.59 -4.86
C ALA A 38 3.50 -6.05 -6.06
N TRP A 39 4.75 -5.68 -5.84
CA TRP A 39 5.62 -5.26 -6.94
C TRP A 39 5.94 -6.41 -7.89
N GLN A 40 6.27 -7.57 -7.35
CA GLN A 40 6.54 -8.76 -8.17
C GLN A 40 5.28 -9.22 -8.89
N GLU A 41 4.14 -9.25 -8.23
CA GLU A 41 2.91 -9.85 -8.76
C GLU A 41 2.24 -8.98 -9.84
N SER A 42 2.21 -7.67 -9.64
CA SER A 42 1.45 -6.76 -10.52
C SER A 42 2.19 -5.48 -10.90
N GLY A 43 3.40 -5.28 -10.42
CA GLY A 43 4.07 -3.98 -10.50
C GLY A 43 3.32 -2.88 -9.74
N LEU A 44 2.70 -3.20 -8.61
CA LEU A 44 1.83 -2.31 -7.83
C LEU A 44 0.58 -1.82 -8.60
N ARG A 45 0.12 -2.57 -9.60
CA ARG A 45 -1.08 -2.26 -10.38
C ARG A 45 -2.22 -3.20 -10.03
N ASN A 46 -3.42 -2.67 -9.95
CA ASN A 46 -4.62 -3.49 -9.69
C ASN A 46 -5.12 -4.10 -11.00
N LEU A 47 -4.51 -5.21 -11.41
CA LEU A 47 -4.73 -5.83 -12.71
C LEU A 47 -5.99 -6.69 -12.72
N PRO A 48 -6.93 -6.52 -13.70
CA PRO A 48 -8.13 -7.36 -13.81
C PRO A 48 -7.86 -8.73 -14.46
N HIS A 49 -6.61 -9.09 -14.66
CA HIS A 49 -6.18 -10.31 -15.33
C HIS A 49 -4.82 -10.79 -14.80
N GLY A 50 -4.49 -12.06 -15.02
CA GLY A 50 -3.22 -12.68 -14.70
C GLY A 50 -3.15 -14.12 -15.19
N ASP A 51 -2.25 -14.92 -14.61
CA ASP A 51 -2.22 -16.34 -14.92
C ASP A 51 -3.46 -17.04 -14.32
N ARG A 52 -4.13 -17.84 -15.15
CA ARG A 52 -5.39 -18.53 -14.79
C ARG A 52 -6.45 -17.50 -14.36
N ASP A 53 -6.93 -17.59 -13.10
CA ASP A 53 -7.89 -16.68 -12.50
C ASP A 53 -7.26 -15.66 -11.52
N SER A 54 -5.93 -15.41 -11.65
CA SER A 54 -5.23 -14.44 -10.82
C SER A 54 -5.59 -13.00 -11.19
N ILE A 55 -5.93 -12.19 -10.20
CA ILE A 55 -6.29 -10.77 -10.37
C ILE A 55 -5.79 -9.91 -9.21
N GLY A 56 -5.84 -8.60 -9.41
CA GLY A 56 -5.57 -7.61 -8.39
C GLY A 56 -4.10 -7.36 -8.12
N LEU A 57 -3.84 -6.62 -7.03
CA LEU A 57 -2.50 -6.18 -6.62
C LEU A 57 -1.54 -7.33 -6.31
N PHE A 58 -2.06 -8.42 -5.76
CA PHE A 58 -1.27 -9.56 -5.28
C PHE A 58 -1.49 -10.81 -6.14
N GLN A 59 -2.11 -10.65 -7.31
CA GLN A 59 -2.47 -11.78 -8.20
C GLN A 59 -3.13 -12.93 -7.44
N GLN A 60 -4.08 -12.57 -6.59
CA GLN A 60 -4.86 -13.50 -5.79
C GLN A 60 -5.89 -14.22 -6.66
N ARG A 61 -6.21 -15.46 -6.31
CA ARG A 61 -7.08 -16.33 -7.11
C ARG A 61 -8.37 -16.63 -6.38
N PRO A 62 -9.55 -16.28 -6.97
CA PRO A 62 -10.86 -16.69 -6.42
C PRO A 62 -10.96 -18.17 -6.19
N SER A 63 -10.48 -18.98 -7.15
CA SER A 63 -10.50 -20.45 -7.05
C SER A 63 -9.67 -21.03 -5.90
N GLN A 64 -8.78 -20.23 -5.30
CA GLN A 64 -7.94 -20.62 -4.17
C GLN A 64 -8.42 -20.03 -2.83
N GLY A 65 -9.61 -19.45 -2.81
CA GLY A 65 -10.22 -18.97 -1.57
C GLY A 65 -9.73 -17.60 -1.09
N TRP A 66 -9.09 -16.80 -1.95
CA TRP A 66 -8.66 -15.45 -1.60
C TRP A 66 -9.81 -14.44 -1.50
N GLY A 67 -10.97 -14.76 -2.03
CA GLY A 67 -12.17 -13.94 -2.04
C GLY A 67 -12.88 -14.00 -3.39
N THR A 68 -13.98 -13.26 -3.53
CA THR A 68 -14.63 -13.06 -4.83
C THR A 68 -13.80 -12.12 -5.70
N GLU A 69 -14.04 -12.11 -7.02
CA GLU A 69 -13.38 -11.18 -7.93
C GLU A 69 -13.54 -9.72 -7.47
N ALA A 70 -14.76 -9.32 -7.10
CA ALA A 70 -15.05 -7.97 -6.62
C ALA A 70 -14.27 -7.62 -5.34
N GLN A 71 -14.08 -8.59 -4.44
CA GLN A 71 -13.28 -8.40 -3.23
C GLN A 71 -11.79 -8.26 -3.55
N ILE A 72 -11.25 -9.15 -4.38
CA ILE A 72 -9.83 -9.13 -4.73
C ILE A 72 -9.48 -7.86 -5.54
N MET A 73 -10.42 -7.36 -6.35
CA MET A 73 -10.26 -6.10 -7.08
C MET A 73 -10.41 -4.85 -6.21
N ASP A 74 -10.85 -4.98 -4.96
CA ASP A 74 -10.73 -3.91 -3.96
C ASP A 74 -9.32 -3.94 -3.34
N PRO A 75 -8.46 -2.92 -3.57
CA PRO A 75 -7.10 -2.89 -3.05
C PRO A 75 -7.01 -2.99 -1.52
N TYR A 76 -8.01 -2.49 -0.81
CA TYR A 76 -8.05 -2.56 0.66
C TYR A 76 -8.32 -3.98 1.14
N TYR A 77 -9.26 -4.66 0.49
CA TYR A 77 -9.55 -6.07 0.79
C TYR A 77 -8.34 -6.95 0.45
N ALA A 78 -7.79 -6.81 -0.76
CA ALA A 78 -6.66 -7.60 -1.24
C ALA A 78 -5.44 -7.48 -0.32
N ALA A 79 -5.08 -6.25 0.08
CA ALA A 79 -4.01 -6.01 1.05
C ALA A 79 -4.35 -6.62 2.43
N GLY A 80 -5.60 -6.48 2.86
CA GLY A 80 -6.08 -7.09 4.11
C GLY A 80 -5.97 -8.60 4.13
N ALA A 81 -6.38 -9.26 3.05
CA ALA A 81 -6.29 -10.71 2.88
C ALA A 81 -4.82 -11.18 2.85
N PHE A 82 -3.94 -10.43 2.15
CA PHE A 82 -2.51 -10.70 2.15
C PHE A 82 -1.93 -10.68 3.56
N TYR A 83 -2.17 -9.61 4.33
CA TYR A 83 -1.67 -9.50 5.70
C TYR A 83 -2.19 -10.60 6.62
N VAL A 84 -3.47 -11.02 6.47
CA VAL A 84 -4.02 -12.15 7.24
C VAL A 84 -3.28 -13.46 6.94
N ALA A 85 -2.87 -13.68 5.70
CA ALA A 85 -2.07 -14.84 5.34
C ALA A 85 -0.61 -14.71 5.83
N MET A 86 -0.01 -13.54 5.63
CA MET A 86 1.38 -13.26 5.96
C MET A 86 1.70 -13.44 7.45
N VAL A 87 0.84 -12.96 8.34
CA VAL A 87 1.08 -13.07 9.80
C VAL A 87 1.03 -14.49 10.33
N LYS A 88 0.55 -15.45 9.52
CA LYS A 88 0.55 -16.89 9.84
C LYS A 88 1.86 -17.58 9.47
N VAL A 89 2.74 -16.90 8.76
CA VAL A 89 4.07 -17.44 8.43
C VAL A 89 4.94 -17.33 9.68
N ASP A 90 5.44 -18.46 10.16
CA ASP A 90 6.29 -18.49 11.35
C ASP A 90 7.54 -17.64 11.14
N GLY A 91 7.88 -16.81 12.13
CA GLY A 91 9.06 -15.96 12.11
C GLY A 91 9.04 -14.82 11.09
N TRP A 92 7.92 -14.49 10.48
CA TRP A 92 7.81 -13.47 9.41
C TRP A 92 8.45 -12.12 9.74
N ARG A 93 8.55 -11.77 11.04
CA ARG A 93 9.13 -10.48 11.48
C ARG A 93 10.65 -10.39 11.30
N THR A 94 11.32 -11.51 11.27
CA THR A 94 12.80 -11.62 11.24
C THR A 94 13.33 -12.44 10.07
N ALA A 95 12.44 -13.15 9.36
CA ALA A 95 12.80 -13.90 8.17
C ALA A 95 13.07 -12.97 6.98
N ASP A 96 13.73 -13.49 5.97
CA ASP A 96 13.95 -12.75 4.73
C ASP A 96 12.63 -12.41 4.06
N VAL A 97 12.56 -11.19 3.51
CA VAL A 97 11.35 -10.64 2.88
C VAL A 97 10.88 -11.53 1.73
N GLY A 98 11.82 -12.01 0.90
CA GLY A 98 11.54 -12.91 -0.21
C GLY A 98 10.94 -14.23 0.25
N ASP A 99 11.50 -14.83 1.30
CA ASP A 99 11.02 -16.10 1.86
C ASP A 99 9.59 -16.00 2.37
N VAL A 100 9.26 -14.92 3.08
CA VAL A 100 7.89 -14.70 3.58
C VAL A 100 6.92 -14.46 2.43
N ALA A 101 7.30 -13.65 1.45
CA ALA A 101 6.49 -13.41 0.26
C ALA A 101 6.20 -14.73 -0.48
N GLN A 102 7.25 -15.54 -0.66
CA GLN A 102 7.15 -16.86 -1.27
C GLN A 102 6.23 -17.80 -0.49
N ALA A 103 6.34 -17.84 0.83
CA ALA A 103 5.52 -18.69 1.69
C ALA A 103 4.03 -18.34 1.59
N VAL A 104 3.69 -17.05 1.45
CA VAL A 104 2.31 -16.57 1.28
C VAL A 104 1.78 -16.90 -0.12
N GLN A 105 2.56 -16.60 -1.15
CA GLN A 105 2.13 -16.69 -2.56
C GLN A 105 2.27 -18.10 -3.12
N ARG A 106 3.11 -18.94 -2.54
CA ARG A 106 3.40 -20.30 -3.02
C ARG A 106 3.80 -20.32 -4.50
N SER A 107 4.57 -19.31 -4.90
CA SER A 107 5.06 -19.16 -6.26
C SER A 107 6.00 -20.30 -6.65
N GLY A 108 6.07 -20.62 -7.93
CA GLY A 108 7.07 -21.55 -8.47
C GLY A 108 8.50 -20.97 -8.57
N TYR A 109 8.69 -19.69 -8.22
CA TYR A 109 9.95 -18.95 -8.35
C TYR A 109 10.34 -18.31 -7.03
N PRO A 110 11.05 -19.01 -6.14
CA PRO A 110 11.34 -18.55 -4.78
C PRO A 110 12.11 -17.22 -4.72
N ASP A 111 13.08 -16.98 -5.60
CA ASP A 111 13.94 -15.80 -5.57
C ASP A 111 13.35 -14.59 -6.33
N ALA A 112 12.11 -14.71 -6.82
CA ALA A 112 11.50 -13.69 -7.66
C ALA A 112 11.24 -12.36 -6.94
N TYR A 113 11.12 -12.38 -5.62
CA TYR A 113 10.79 -11.23 -4.78
C TYR A 113 12.00 -10.40 -4.37
N ASP A 114 13.21 -11.00 -4.31
CA ASP A 114 14.41 -10.39 -3.74
C ASP A 114 14.84 -9.10 -4.45
N LYS A 115 14.71 -9.06 -5.77
CA LYS A 115 15.01 -7.87 -6.58
C LYS A 115 14.19 -6.64 -6.21
N TRP A 116 13.06 -6.82 -5.51
CA TRP A 116 12.17 -5.73 -5.12
C TRP A 116 12.37 -5.26 -3.67
N VAL A 117 13.09 -6.04 -2.84
CA VAL A 117 13.23 -5.79 -1.41
C VAL A 117 13.81 -4.41 -1.13
N ALA A 118 14.88 -4.00 -1.83
CA ALA A 118 15.50 -2.70 -1.63
C ALA A 118 14.52 -1.54 -1.89
N LYS A 119 13.77 -1.61 -3.00
CA LYS A 119 12.76 -0.60 -3.35
C LYS A 119 11.58 -0.62 -2.37
N ALA A 120 11.12 -1.79 -1.96
CA ALA A 120 10.05 -1.95 -0.99
C ALA A 120 10.42 -1.35 0.38
N ARG A 121 11.67 -1.52 0.83
CA ARG A 121 12.17 -0.90 2.07
C ARG A 121 12.15 0.61 2.01
N VAL A 122 12.59 1.22 0.90
CA VAL A 122 12.55 2.68 0.72
C VAL A 122 11.11 3.19 0.83
N LEU A 123 10.16 2.54 0.16
CA LEU A 123 8.75 2.91 0.23
C LEU A 123 8.16 2.68 1.63
N ALA A 124 8.42 1.53 2.22
CA ALA A 124 7.92 1.21 3.55
C ALA A 124 8.42 2.21 4.59
N ALA A 125 9.71 2.55 4.60
CA ALA A 125 10.27 3.54 5.51
C ALA A 125 9.63 4.93 5.33
N GLY A 126 9.34 5.32 4.09
CA GLY A 126 8.63 6.55 3.80
C GLY A 126 7.18 6.52 4.31
N PHE A 127 6.41 5.48 3.97
CA PHE A 127 5.01 5.36 4.35
C PHE A 127 4.79 5.14 5.85
N THR A 128 5.72 4.52 6.55
CA THR A 128 5.65 4.30 8.01
C THR A 128 6.23 5.45 8.82
N GLY A 129 6.83 6.44 8.18
CA GLY A 129 7.48 7.57 8.86
C GLY A 129 8.84 7.25 9.47
N ALA A 130 9.41 6.07 9.19
CA ALA A 130 10.73 5.68 9.67
C ALA A 130 11.89 6.47 9.01
N SER A 131 11.64 7.07 7.84
CA SER A 131 12.58 8.01 7.19
C SER A 131 11.99 9.41 7.09
N GLY A 132 12.86 10.44 7.11
CA GLY A 132 12.46 11.84 6.88
C GLY A 132 11.94 12.07 5.46
N ALA A 133 11.58 13.32 5.12
CA ALA A 133 10.98 13.73 3.83
C ALA A 133 11.59 13.00 2.63
N THR A 134 10.86 11.99 2.12
CA THR A 134 11.36 11.03 1.14
C THR A 134 10.61 11.07 -0.18
N PHE A 135 9.53 11.84 -0.25
CA PHE A 135 8.69 11.88 -1.44
C PHE A 135 8.70 13.25 -2.08
N THR A 136 8.86 13.27 -3.40
CA THR A 136 8.68 14.45 -4.22
C THR A 136 7.64 14.12 -5.28
N CYS A 137 6.55 14.90 -5.32
CA CYS A 137 5.54 14.79 -6.35
C CYS A 137 5.79 15.86 -7.41
N ALA A 138 5.85 15.46 -8.68
CA ALA A 138 5.82 16.38 -9.80
C ALA A 138 4.36 16.54 -10.25
N GLU A 139 3.75 17.67 -9.95
CA GLU A 139 2.41 18.00 -10.46
C GLU A 139 2.45 18.14 -11.98
N ARG A 140 1.58 17.41 -12.67
CA ARG A 140 1.42 17.50 -14.12
C ARG A 140 0.18 18.30 -14.53
N THR A 141 -0.88 18.25 -13.74
CA THR A 141 -2.15 18.96 -13.99
C THR A 141 -2.88 19.19 -12.68
N ARG A 142 -3.58 20.32 -12.54
CA ARG A 142 -4.51 20.55 -11.43
C ARG A 142 -5.90 20.13 -11.88
N SER A 143 -6.48 19.15 -11.22
CA SER A 143 -7.90 18.84 -11.32
C SER A 143 -8.72 19.54 -10.23
N ALA A 144 -10.05 19.52 -10.34
CA ALA A 144 -10.91 20.06 -9.29
C ALA A 144 -10.73 19.28 -7.98
N ALA A 145 -10.58 19.99 -6.85
CA ALA A 145 -10.36 19.37 -5.55
C ALA A 145 -11.56 18.50 -5.13
N ASP A 146 -11.36 17.20 -4.97
CA ASP A 146 -12.32 16.28 -4.37
C ASP A 146 -12.01 16.02 -2.89
N ALA A 147 -12.43 16.95 -2.04
CA ALA A 147 -12.24 16.83 -0.60
C ALA A 147 -13.02 15.66 0.03
N ALA A 148 -14.11 15.21 -0.59
CA ALA A 148 -14.89 14.09 -0.08
C ALA A 148 -14.22 12.76 -0.39
N GLY A 149 -13.74 12.57 -1.60
CA GLY A 149 -12.95 11.40 -2.00
C GLY A 149 -11.65 11.31 -1.21
N LEU A 150 -10.95 12.43 -1.02
CA LEU A 150 -9.75 12.49 -0.20
C LEU A 150 -10.04 12.13 1.27
N ALA A 151 -11.09 12.66 1.87
CA ALA A 151 -11.48 12.33 3.25
C ALA A 151 -11.80 10.83 3.40
N SER A 152 -12.52 10.26 2.44
CA SER A 152 -12.82 8.82 2.41
C SER A 152 -11.56 7.97 2.31
N TYR A 153 -10.66 8.35 1.42
CA TYR A 153 -9.39 7.67 1.24
C TYR A 153 -8.52 7.72 2.51
N LEU A 154 -8.33 8.91 3.09
CA LEU A 154 -7.54 9.10 4.30
C LEU A 154 -8.14 8.32 5.48
N GLY A 155 -9.47 8.35 5.65
CA GLY A 155 -10.15 7.58 6.69
C GLY A 155 -9.95 6.06 6.58
N LYS A 156 -9.69 5.54 5.38
CA LYS A 156 -9.38 4.12 5.14
C LYS A 156 -7.90 3.79 5.25
N THR A 157 -7.02 4.75 5.02
CA THR A 157 -5.58 4.53 4.86
C THR A 157 -4.78 4.94 6.08
N LEU A 158 -5.19 5.99 6.79
CA LEU A 158 -4.51 6.43 8.01
C LEU A 158 -4.73 5.49 9.20
N PRO A 159 -3.81 5.43 10.16
CA PRO A 159 -4.02 4.71 11.42
C PRO A 159 -5.34 5.09 12.10
N ALA A 160 -5.94 4.15 12.83
CA ALA A 160 -7.23 4.37 13.48
C ALA A 160 -7.20 5.46 14.59
N ALA A 161 -6.00 5.81 15.06
CA ALA A 161 -5.79 6.90 16.01
C ALA A 161 -5.89 8.30 15.39
N ASP A 162 -5.76 8.39 14.05
CA ASP A 162 -5.85 9.65 13.33
C ASP A 162 -7.31 10.00 13.06
N ARG A 163 -7.64 11.26 13.29
CA ARG A 163 -8.98 11.79 13.03
C ARG A 163 -8.95 12.69 11.81
N VAL A 164 -9.73 12.33 10.80
CA VAL A 164 -9.93 13.16 9.61
C VAL A 164 -11.23 13.92 9.74
N THR A 165 -11.16 15.24 9.77
CA THR A 165 -12.33 16.13 9.85
C THR A 165 -12.38 17.01 8.61
N ARG A 166 -13.55 17.06 7.96
CA ARG A 166 -13.80 17.94 6.83
C ARG A 166 -14.40 19.26 7.31
N SER A 167 -13.76 20.37 6.95
CA SER A 167 -14.29 21.71 7.15
C SER A 167 -14.50 22.40 5.80
N GLY A 168 -15.75 22.53 5.37
CA GLY A 168 -16.09 23.12 4.07
C GLY A 168 -15.89 22.19 2.87
N GLN A 169 -15.75 22.77 1.68
CA GLN A 169 -15.66 22.02 0.41
C GLN A 169 -14.23 21.57 0.06
N ALA A 170 -13.23 22.28 0.55
CA ALA A 170 -11.84 22.08 0.13
C ALA A 170 -10.84 21.96 1.30
N THR A 171 -11.30 21.91 2.54
CA THR A 171 -10.41 21.86 3.71
C THR A 171 -10.62 20.56 4.48
N LEU A 172 -9.52 19.86 4.70
CA LEU A 172 -9.44 18.70 5.58
C LEU A 172 -8.47 19.00 6.71
N THR A 173 -8.87 18.64 7.93
CA THR A 173 -8.01 18.65 9.10
C THR A 173 -7.74 17.23 9.52
N ILE A 174 -6.48 16.90 9.75
CA ILE A 174 -6.05 15.60 10.23
C ILE A 174 -5.38 15.80 11.58
N ASP A 175 -6.02 15.32 12.64
CA ASP A 175 -5.44 15.27 13.97
C ASP A 175 -4.78 13.92 14.18
N THR A 176 -3.53 13.93 14.61
CA THR A 176 -2.76 12.73 14.85
C THR A 176 -1.98 12.84 16.15
N PRO A 177 -1.96 11.79 16.96
CA PRO A 177 -1.17 11.75 18.18
C PRO A 177 0.33 11.53 17.90
N ASP A 178 0.71 11.16 16.68
CA ASP A 178 2.08 10.78 16.35
C ASP A 178 2.70 11.71 15.29
N ALA A 179 3.87 12.27 15.61
CA ALA A 179 4.66 13.11 14.68
C ALA A 179 5.12 12.31 13.43
N ALA A 180 5.28 10.99 13.51
CA ALA A 180 5.59 10.15 12.36
C ALA A 180 4.41 10.08 11.39
N ALA A 181 3.18 10.02 11.89
CA ALA A 181 1.97 10.10 11.08
C ALA A 181 1.77 11.47 10.41
N ALA A 182 2.35 12.54 10.94
CA ALA A 182 2.34 13.87 10.30
C ALA A 182 3.03 13.86 8.94
N ARG A 183 4.10 13.08 8.77
CA ARG A 183 4.87 12.96 7.53
C ARG A 183 4.12 12.16 6.47
N PHE A 184 3.36 11.16 6.89
CA PHE A 184 2.49 10.39 6.02
C PHE A 184 1.38 11.26 5.39
N ARG A 185 0.95 12.32 6.08
CA ARG A 185 -0.08 13.27 5.64
C ARG A 185 0.39 14.21 4.56
N GLU A 186 1.62 14.72 4.65
CA GLU A 186 2.18 15.54 3.58
C GLU A 186 2.22 14.78 2.27
N LEU A 187 2.45 13.47 2.35
CA LEU A 187 2.44 12.58 1.22
C LEU A 187 1.07 12.46 0.55
N PHE A 188 0.01 12.42 1.35
CA PHE A 188 -1.36 12.27 0.86
C PHE A 188 -1.98 13.62 0.47
N ALA A 189 -1.60 14.71 1.12
CA ALA A 189 -2.09 16.04 0.78
C ALA A 189 -1.50 16.57 -0.54
N SER A 190 -0.31 16.07 -0.92
CA SER A 190 0.36 16.40 -2.18
C SER A 190 0.27 15.28 -3.23
N GLY A 191 -0.48 14.22 -2.94
CA GLY A 191 -0.46 12.97 -3.70
C GLY A 191 -1.51 12.86 -4.80
N PRO A 192 -1.66 11.66 -5.36
CA PRO A 192 -2.27 11.36 -6.65
C PRO A 192 -3.81 11.45 -6.68
N PHE A 193 -4.41 12.41 -5.99
CA PHE A 193 -5.87 12.57 -5.94
C PHE A 193 -6.45 13.27 -7.16
N ASP A 194 -5.59 13.74 -8.05
CA ASP A 194 -5.99 14.40 -9.28
C ASP A 194 -6.53 13.43 -10.35
N GLU A 195 -6.47 12.12 -10.16
CA GLU A 195 -6.90 11.13 -11.14
C GLU A 195 -7.99 10.16 -10.63
N ALA A 196 -8.69 10.49 -9.55
CA ALA A 196 -9.80 9.67 -9.05
C ALA A 196 -11.15 10.17 -9.57
N THR A 197 -11.30 10.22 -10.87
CA THR A 197 -12.60 10.24 -11.57
C THR A 197 -12.64 9.14 -12.61
#